data_f6630f971e2312c361a9aaac23928e3b
#
_entry.id   f6630f971e2312c361a9aaac23928e3b
#
_cell.length_a   1.000
_cell.length_b   1.000
_cell.length_c   1.000
_cell.angle_alpha   90.00
_cell.angle_beta   90.00
_cell.angle_gamma   90.00
#
_symmetry.space_group_name_H-M   'P 1'
#
loop_
_entity.id
_entity.type
_entity.pdbx_description
1 polymer ?
#
loop_
_entity_poly.entity_id
_entity_poly.type
_entity_poly.pdbx_seq_one_letter_code
_entity_poly.pdbx_strand_id
1 'polypeptide(L)'
;MSAMKNNYLKEEVVKVNKKRLGLVCCAFLLASTLVGCVATGDEQSVEEKVEVTYYKEFTDIDLFQEVPVMTVANGKTDYVGDMGAGNEVITVNGSELEEYWEYVSVLEENGFEKYYDNGEEGLKGKVYSATLTKEDLVITVIQMIKSKVTYIVAEEDIALTERLFYKDEYVADNKEGAKTTLHLVELSDFGNSFVIQLKNGHFIINDGGRAEDLPYLIEYLESLVPQGEKPVVEAWMASHPHGDHAGTFMGFESNWTYADRIYVEAIYMDEVNNAVATAQGVTGVQLGVMTGTLKLKTSSGGHPEIYRPQAGQTYYFSDIKVEVMQTMVQVPEKNWYRWTGNINEFSTWLMYHIDGQTFLNAGDADFGAMKAIMRTYDEEDFVMDIMAVQHHGINVHNEFSDFVTVKTLLYPNMGTQGMYKTGVSWGGSWQASEDRNEYLQGKALESISYIDGTQVLTFPYKVGTAKSLGNKRTRVDVSSDESRIQYY
;
A
#
# COMPACT_ATOMS: atom_id res chain seq x y z
N MET A 1 -34.41 17.21 39.06
CA MET A 1 -35.50 16.26 38.83
C MET A 1 -35.52 16.00 37.33
N SER A 2 -35.19 14.90 36.76
CA SER A 2 -35.14 13.51 37.14
C SER A 2 -34.10 12.82 36.27
N ALA A 3 -33.31 11.97 36.88
CA ALA A 3 -32.40 11.03 36.28
C ALA A 3 -33.16 9.92 35.55
N MET A 4 -32.67 9.50 34.37
CA MET A 4 -32.86 8.15 33.83
C MET A 4 -31.61 7.82 33.03
N LYS A 5 -30.74 7.09 33.67
CA LYS A 5 -30.42 5.67 33.60
C LYS A 5 -29.74 5.27 32.28
N ASN A 6 -28.39 5.32 32.37
CA ASN A 6 -27.52 4.39 31.66
C ASN A 6 -27.91 2.94 32.01
N ASN A 7 -28.11 2.13 31.02
CA ASN A 7 -27.83 0.69 31.13
C ASN A 7 -27.81 0.04 29.74
N TYR A 8 -26.77 -0.80 29.58
CA TYR A 8 -26.59 -1.90 28.64
C TYR A 8 -25.93 -1.54 27.29
N LEU A 9 -24.64 -1.76 27.26
CA LEU A 9 -24.11 -2.82 26.40
C LEU A 9 -22.90 -3.41 27.16
N LYS A 10 -23.06 -4.62 27.63
CA LYS A 10 -22.04 -5.45 28.24
C LYS A 10 -21.25 -6.11 27.12
N GLU A 11 -19.93 -6.10 27.33
CA GLU A 11 -18.95 -6.98 26.72
C GLU A 11 -19.48 -8.41 26.49
N GLU A 12 -19.55 -8.85 25.25
CA GLU A 12 -19.41 -10.25 24.90
C GLU A 12 -17.98 -10.50 24.42
N VAL A 13 -17.16 -10.92 25.34
CA VAL A 13 -15.86 -11.52 25.06
C VAL A 13 -16.11 -12.83 24.33
N VAL A 14 -15.82 -12.84 23.03
CA VAL A 14 -15.81 -14.06 22.23
C VAL A 14 -14.66 -14.94 22.73
N LYS A 15 -15.01 -15.95 23.48
CA LYS A 15 -14.11 -17.03 23.87
C LYS A 15 -13.79 -17.86 22.62
N VAL A 16 -12.69 -17.57 21.99
CA VAL A 16 -12.10 -18.48 20.98
C VAL A 16 -11.68 -19.77 21.66
N ASN A 17 -12.26 -20.84 21.19
CA ASN A 17 -12.13 -22.20 21.68
C ASN A 17 -10.71 -22.73 21.42
N LYS A 18 -9.86 -22.73 22.45
CA LYS A 18 -8.56 -23.42 22.47
C LYS A 18 -8.76 -24.96 22.47
N LYS A 19 -9.10 -25.52 21.33
CA LYS A 19 -9.06 -26.98 21.11
C LYS A 19 -8.87 -27.26 19.62
N ARG A 20 -7.63 -27.13 19.15
CA ARG A 20 -7.04 -27.87 18.01
C ARG A 20 -5.63 -27.32 17.74
N LEU A 21 -4.73 -27.55 18.65
CA LEU A 21 -3.29 -27.58 18.37
C LEU A 21 -2.70 -28.69 19.25
N GLY A 22 -2.65 -29.82 18.68
CA GLY A 22 -1.99 -30.99 19.26
C GLY A 22 -1.91 -32.04 18.16
N LEU A 23 -0.77 -32.18 17.62
CA LEU A 23 -0.19 -33.25 16.81
C LEU A 23 0.34 -32.72 15.45
N VAL A 24 1.55 -32.24 15.46
CA VAL A 24 2.61 -32.60 14.49
C VAL A 24 3.94 -32.12 15.11
N CYS A 25 4.45 -32.89 16.06
CA CYS A 25 5.86 -32.87 16.45
C CYS A 25 6.22 -34.31 16.76
N CYS A 26 6.61 -35.06 15.75
CA CYS A 26 7.33 -36.33 15.88
C CYS A 26 7.70 -36.80 14.48
N ALA A 27 8.92 -36.53 14.07
CA ALA A 27 9.70 -37.47 13.30
C ALA A 27 10.96 -36.80 12.76
N PHE A 28 12.03 -36.78 13.54
CA PHE A 28 13.38 -37.01 13.05
C PHE A 28 14.29 -37.32 14.23
N LEU A 29 14.27 -38.57 14.66
CA LEU A 29 15.29 -39.17 15.52
C LEU A 29 15.84 -40.35 14.72
N LEU A 30 17.01 -40.20 14.18
CA LEU A 30 17.81 -41.29 13.67
C LEU A 30 19.06 -41.51 14.55
N ALA A 31 18.94 -42.56 15.31
CA ALA A 31 19.96 -43.54 15.70
C ALA A 31 21.45 -43.15 15.69
N SER A 32 22.05 -43.13 16.85
CA SER A 32 23.40 -43.68 17.06
C SER A 32 23.51 -44.33 18.43
N THR A 33 23.59 -45.65 18.37
CA THR A 33 24.27 -46.65 19.21
C THR A 33 24.63 -46.38 20.66
N LEU A 34 24.11 -47.30 21.49
CA LEU A 34 24.45 -47.64 22.86
C LEU A 34 25.95 -47.76 23.15
N VAL A 35 26.39 -47.14 24.22
CA VAL A 35 27.25 -47.79 25.24
C VAL A 35 26.78 -47.30 26.63
N GLY A 36 26.47 -48.23 27.48
CA GLY A 36 25.95 -47.97 28.82
C GLY A 36 27.03 -47.47 29.78
N CYS A 37 26.59 -46.63 30.68
CA CYS A 37 27.10 -46.54 32.07
C CYS A 37 25.96 -45.99 32.94
N VAL A 38 25.65 -46.77 33.96
CA VAL A 38 24.72 -46.38 35.03
C VAL A 38 25.39 -45.28 35.87
N ALA A 39 24.79 -44.13 35.91
CA ALA A 39 25.04 -43.15 36.98
C ALA A 39 23.70 -42.51 37.37
N THR A 40 23.31 -42.77 38.61
CA THR A 40 22.21 -42.10 39.29
C THR A 40 22.65 -40.67 39.63
N GLY A 41 22.00 -39.71 38.99
CA GLY A 41 22.16 -38.30 39.34
C GLY A 41 20.93 -37.54 38.81
N ASP A 42 20.26 -36.83 39.69
CA ASP A 42 19.19 -35.90 39.34
C ASP A 42 19.73 -34.88 38.32
N GLU A 43 19.46 -35.08 37.03
CA GLU A 43 19.63 -34.07 36.02
C GLU A 43 18.47 -33.05 36.14
N GLN A 44 18.69 -32.01 36.95
CA GLN A 44 18.00 -30.74 36.68
C GLN A 44 18.45 -30.29 35.30
N SER A 45 17.55 -30.36 34.31
CA SER A 45 17.71 -29.67 33.05
C SER A 45 17.80 -28.16 33.35
N VAL A 46 19.01 -27.65 33.38
CA VAL A 46 19.25 -26.21 33.36
C VAL A 46 18.81 -25.81 31.95
N GLU A 47 17.61 -25.29 31.82
CA GLU A 47 17.25 -24.50 30.61
C GLU A 47 18.25 -23.36 30.58
N GLU A 48 19.19 -23.43 29.65
CA GLU A 48 20.08 -22.35 29.34
C GLU A 48 19.21 -21.23 28.79
N LYS A 49 18.87 -20.24 29.62
CA LYS A 49 18.16 -19.04 29.14
C LYS A 49 19.09 -18.36 28.17
N VAL A 50 18.73 -18.41 26.90
CA VAL A 50 19.37 -17.61 25.87
C VAL A 50 19.20 -16.14 26.29
N GLU A 51 20.31 -15.44 26.52
CA GLU A 51 20.29 -14.03 26.89
C GLU A 51 19.84 -13.21 25.66
N VAL A 52 18.67 -12.58 25.75
CA VAL A 52 18.12 -11.77 24.65
C VAL A 52 18.86 -10.43 24.62
N THR A 53 19.42 -10.11 23.45
CA THR A 53 20.08 -8.82 23.19
C THR A 53 19.06 -7.86 22.56
N TYR A 54 19.13 -6.58 22.95
CA TYR A 54 18.22 -5.55 22.47
C TYR A 54 18.94 -4.53 21.61
N TYR A 55 18.22 -3.89 20.66
CA TYR A 55 18.80 -2.88 19.78
C TYR A 55 19.40 -1.67 20.51
N LYS A 56 18.91 -1.32 21.69
CA LYS A 56 19.50 -0.26 22.54
C LYS A 56 21.01 -0.41 22.81
N GLU A 57 21.55 -1.60 22.65
CA GLU A 57 22.98 -1.87 22.83
C GLU A 57 23.80 -1.47 21.60
N PHE A 58 23.14 -1.23 20.46
CA PHE A 58 23.76 -0.98 19.17
C PHE A 58 23.37 0.36 18.53
N THR A 59 22.31 0.99 19.00
CA THR A 59 21.75 2.19 18.38
C THR A 59 21.03 3.08 19.39
N ASP A 60 21.05 4.39 19.12
CA ASP A 60 20.29 5.41 19.87
C ASP A 60 18.89 5.66 19.27
N ILE A 61 18.38 4.75 18.42
CA ILE A 61 17.07 4.90 17.79
C ILE A 61 15.98 4.70 18.82
N ASP A 62 15.10 5.68 18.98
CA ASP A 62 14.14 5.73 20.07
C ASP A 62 13.15 4.55 20.05
N LEU A 63 12.56 4.23 18.90
CA LEU A 63 11.55 3.18 18.78
C LEU A 63 12.11 1.76 18.92
N PHE A 64 13.42 1.57 18.78
CA PHE A 64 14.07 0.26 18.88
C PHE A 64 14.67 -0.06 20.25
N GLN A 65 14.52 0.82 21.25
CA GLN A 65 15.19 0.64 22.57
C GLN A 65 14.77 -0.64 23.28
N GLU A 66 13.51 -1.06 23.13
CA GLU A 66 12.95 -2.26 23.76
C GLU A 66 12.72 -3.41 22.78
N VAL A 67 13.21 -3.28 21.54
CA VAL A 67 13.06 -4.30 20.49
C VAL A 67 14.23 -5.28 20.53
N PRO A 68 13.99 -6.61 20.62
CA PRO A 68 15.02 -7.62 20.50
C PRO A 68 15.77 -7.55 19.18
N VAL A 69 17.06 -7.83 19.18
CA VAL A 69 17.88 -7.87 17.97
C VAL A 69 17.58 -9.14 17.17
N MET A 70 17.32 -8.98 15.88
CA MET A 70 17.27 -10.10 14.95
C MET A 70 18.68 -10.66 14.74
N THR A 71 18.89 -11.91 15.12
CA THR A 71 20.16 -12.62 14.92
C THR A 71 20.12 -13.39 13.61
N VAL A 72 21.14 -13.22 12.77
CA VAL A 72 21.28 -13.92 11.51
C VAL A 72 22.68 -14.50 11.37
N ALA A 73 22.79 -15.73 10.87
CA ALA A 73 24.04 -16.47 10.83
C ALA A 73 25.11 -15.83 9.93
N ASN A 74 24.68 -15.27 8.78
CA ASN A 74 25.58 -14.68 7.77
C ASN A 74 25.17 -13.27 7.37
N GLY A 75 24.34 -12.62 8.18
CA GLY A 75 23.75 -11.34 7.85
C GLY A 75 24.53 -10.14 8.41
N LYS A 76 24.05 -8.98 8.01
CA LYS A 76 24.50 -7.71 8.51
C LYS A 76 23.31 -6.79 8.75
N THR A 77 23.23 -6.28 9.96
CA THR A 77 22.24 -5.23 10.31
C THR A 77 22.75 -3.88 9.85
N ASP A 78 21.98 -3.20 9.06
CA ASP A 78 22.20 -1.82 8.68
C ASP A 78 20.99 -0.97 9.13
N TYR A 79 21.27 0.13 9.83
CA TYR A 79 20.25 1.09 10.21
C TYR A 79 19.89 1.99 9.02
N VAL A 80 18.62 2.18 8.78
CA VAL A 80 18.10 2.98 7.67
C VAL A 80 17.61 4.36 8.14
N GLY A 81 17.02 4.47 9.32
CA GLY A 81 16.61 5.73 9.93
C GLY A 81 15.11 6.01 9.88
N ASP A 82 14.76 7.25 10.20
CA ASP A 82 13.39 7.78 10.10
C ASP A 82 12.97 7.86 8.63
N MET A 83 11.93 7.12 8.28
CA MET A 83 11.42 7.02 6.90
C MET A 83 10.18 7.88 6.67
N GLY A 84 9.50 8.28 7.73
CA GLY A 84 8.28 9.05 7.68
C GLY A 84 7.95 9.62 9.05
N ALA A 85 6.80 10.24 9.19
CA ALA A 85 6.37 10.84 10.45
C ALA A 85 6.20 9.76 11.54
N GLY A 86 7.29 9.50 12.29
CA GLY A 86 7.31 8.61 13.43
C GLY A 86 7.46 7.13 13.10
N ASN A 87 8.06 6.75 11.96
CA ASN A 87 8.50 5.40 11.73
C ASN A 87 10.02 5.30 11.58
N GLU A 88 10.58 4.23 12.10
CA GLU A 88 12.00 3.91 12.02
C GLU A 88 12.19 2.52 11.42
N VAL A 89 13.25 2.31 10.65
CA VAL A 89 13.48 1.05 9.95
C VAL A 89 14.89 0.54 10.18
N ILE A 90 14.98 -0.74 10.51
CA ILE A 90 16.23 -1.51 10.50
C ILE A 90 16.18 -2.49 9.33
N THR A 91 17.27 -2.58 8.59
CA THR A 91 17.45 -3.54 7.50
C THR A 91 18.44 -4.61 7.91
N VAL A 92 18.06 -5.86 7.78
CA VAL A 92 18.91 -7.03 8.03
C VAL A 92 19.15 -7.74 6.71
N ASN A 93 20.40 -7.63 6.20
CA ASN A 93 20.80 -8.24 4.94
C ASN A 93 21.33 -9.66 5.16
N GLY A 94 21.07 -10.57 4.23
CA GLY A 94 21.50 -11.97 4.27
C GLY A 94 20.63 -12.86 5.16
N SER A 95 19.43 -12.42 5.51
CA SER A 95 18.46 -13.18 6.31
C SER A 95 17.74 -14.24 5.47
N GLU A 96 17.47 -15.38 6.07
CA GLU A 96 16.70 -16.48 5.49
C GLU A 96 15.28 -16.53 6.11
N LEU A 97 14.37 -17.28 5.49
CA LEU A 97 12.98 -17.37 5.95
C LEU A 97 12.87 -18.01 7.36
N GLU A 98 13.71 -18.98 7.67
CA GLU A 98 13.75 -19.61 8.98
C GLU A 98 14.10 -18.59 10.06
N GLU A 99 15.10 -17.73 9.81
CA GLU A 99 15.52 -16.69 10.75
C GLU A 99 14.44 -15.61 10.94
N TYR A 100 13.63 -15.34 9.91
CA TYR A 100 12.45 -14.47 10.01
C TYR A 100 11.42 -15.05 10.99
N TRP A 101 11.07 -16.34 10.85
CA TRP A 101 10.10 -16.98 11.75
C TRP A 101 10.62 -17.10 13.18
N GLU A 102 11.90 -17.41 13.35
CA GLU A 102 12.56 -17.40 14.65
C GLU A 102 12.48 -16.00 15.28
N TYR A 103 12.73 -14.96 14.51
CA TYR A 103 12.66 -13.59 15.02
C TYR A 103 11.24 -13.16 15.40
N VAL A 104 10.22 -13.51 14.62
CA VAL A 104 8.82 -13.29 15.01
C VAL A 104 8.51 -13.97 16.33
N SER A 105 8.98 -15.20 16.53
CA SER A 105 8.82 -15.93 17.81
C SER A 105 9.55 -15.24 18.96
N VAL A 106 10.76 -14.71 18.72
CA VAL A 106 11.52 -13.94 19.74
C VAL A 106 10.74 -12.69 20.15
N LEU A 107 10.11 -11.98 19.22
CA LEU A 107 9.25 -10.85 19.56
C LEU A 107 8.06 -11.27 20.44
N GLU A 108 7.36 -12.35 20.08
CA GLU A 108 6.24 -12.89 20.87
C GLU A 108 6.69 -13.30 22.30
N GLU A 109 7.84 -13.95 22.45
CA GLU A 109 8.43 -14.33 23.75
C GLU A 109 8.83 -13.11 24.60
N ASN A 110 9.07 -11.95 23.98
CA ASN A 110 9.40 -10.68 24.63
C ASN A 110 8.19 -9.74 24.82
N GLY A 111 6.97 -10.30 24.71
CA GLY A 111 5.73 -9.65 25.08
C GLY A 111 5.08 -8.83 23.96
N PHE A 112 5.53 -9.00 22.73
CA PHE A 112 4.79 -8.49 21.58
C PHE A 112 3.64 -9.43 21.23
N GLU A 113 2.46 -8.89 20.99
CA GLU A 113 1.29 -9.66 20.55
C GLU A 113 1.17 -9.58 19.03
N LYS A 114 1.09 -10.74 18.38
CA LYS A 114 0.95 -10.78 16.93
C LYS A 114 -0.45 -10.31 16.53
N TYR A 115 -0.49 -9.18 15.83
CA TYR A 115 -1.71 -8.60 15.27
C TYR A 115 -2.06 -9.25 13.92
N TYR A 116 -1.08 -9.42 13.03
CA TYR A 116 -1.27 -9.95 11.68
C TYR A 116 -0.04 -10.73 11.22
N ASP A 117 -0.25 -11.74 10.42
CA ASP A 117 0.76 -12.31 9.51
C ASP A 117 0.10 -12.77 8.21
N ASN A 118 0.87 -12.81 7.12
CA ASN A 118 0.37 -13.28 5.84
C ASN A 118 0.53 -14.80 5.64
N GLY A 119 0.81 -15.53 6.70
CA GLY A 119 0.83 -16.99 6.76
C GLY A 119 2.04 -17.65 6.10
N GLU A 120 2.01 -18.98 6.09
CA GLU A 120 3.11 -19.83 5.60
C GLU A 120 3.35 -19.69 4.08
N GLU A 121 2.35 -19.26 3.33
CA GLU A 121 2.47 -19.06 1.88
C GLU A 121 3.06 -17.70 1.53
N GLY A 122 2.96 -16.73 2.43
CA GLY A 122 3.37 -15.35 2.18
C GLY A 122 2.65 -14.72 0.98
N LEU A 123 3.08 -13.54 0.58
CA LEU A 123 2.63 -12.93 -0.67
C LEU A 123 3.43 -13.52 -1.83
N LYS A 124 2.76 -14.33 -2.66
CA LYS A 124 3.34 -15.04 -3.82
C LYS A 124 4.57 -15.91 -3.49
N GLY A 125 4.75 -16.31 -2.22
CA GLY A 125 5.96 -17.02 -1.76
C GLY A 125 7.24 -16.17 -1.82
N LYS A 126 7.13 -14.86 -1.94
CA LYS A 126 8.26 -13.93 -2.10
C LYS A 126 8.40 -12.94 -0.96
N VAL A 127 7.28 -12.52 -0.36
CA VAL A 127 7.26 -11.54 0.73
C VAL A 127 6.47 -12.10 1.90
N TYR A 128 7.12 -12.22 3.04
CA TYR A 128 6.50 -12.59 4.31
C TYR A 128 6.42 -11.34 5.18
N SER A 129 5.30 -11.16 5.86
CA SER A 129 5.06 -9.98 6.68
C SER A 129 4.30 -10.37 7.94
N ALA A 130 4.78 -9.90 9.08
CA ALA A 130 4.09 -10.02 10.36
C ALA A 130 4.09 -8.67 11.07
N THR A 131 2.94 -8.27 11.60
CA THR A 131 2.77 -7.07 12.42
C THR A 131 2.47 -7.49 13.86
N LEU A 132 3.27 -6.99 14.79
CA LEU A 132 3.16 -7.27 16.22
C LEU A 132 3.04 -5.95 17.00
N THR A 133 2.39 -5.99 18.14
CA THR A 133 2.14 -4.82 18.99
C THR A 133 2.58 -5.06 20.42
N LYS A 134 3.11 -4.02 21.05
CA LYS A 134 3.41 -4.01 22.48
C LYS A 134 3.16 -2.61 23.02
N GLU A 135 2.12 -2.43 23.83
CA GLU A 135 1.62 -1.11 24.23
C GLU A 135 1.29 -0.26 22.98
N ASP A 136 1.90 0.91 22.84
CA ASP A 136 1.69 1.83 21.71
C ASP A 136 2.68 1.56 20.54
N LEU A 137 3.64 0.64 20.74
CA LEU A 137 4.65 0.29 19.74
C LEU A 137 4.14 -0.80 18.80
N VAL A 138 4.27 -0.55 17.51
CA VAL A 138 3.95 -1.49 16.42
C VAL A 138 5.23 -1.87 15.70
N ILE A 139 5.50 -3.17 15.57
CA ILE A 139 6.62 -3.70 14.80
C ILE A 139 6.08 -4.48 13.62
N THR A 140 6.45 -4.08 12.40
CA THR A 140 6.20 -4.89 11.21
C THR A 140 7.50 -5.45 10.68
N VAL A 141 7.60 -6.77 10.63
CA VAL A 141 8.75 -7.52 10.10
C VAL A 141 8.42 -7.99 8.70
N ILE A 142 9.25 -7.64 7.72
CA ILE A 142 9.00 -7.93 6.30
C ILE A 142 10.23 -8.65 5.73
N GLN A 143 10.07 -9.91 5.33
CA GLN A 143 11.12 -10.72 4.71
C GLN A 143 10.95 -10.78 3.20
N MET A 144 12.00 -10.39 2.47
CA MET A 144 12.12 -10.51 1.02
C MET A 144 12.98 -11.73 0.66
N ILE A 145 12.36 -12.80 0.17
CA ILE A 145 13.04 -14.09 -0.06
C ILE A 145 14.17 -13.98 -1.09
N LYS A 146 13.87 -13.41 -2.26
CA LYS A 146 14.81 -13.36 -3.39
C LYS A 146 16.05 -12.49 -3.10
N SER A 147 15.87 -11.38 -2.41
CA SER A 147 16.96 -10.47 -2.01
C SER A 147 17.62 -10.84 -0.70
N LYS A 148 17.04 -11.76 0.09
CA LYS A 148 17.47 -12.16 1.44
C LYS A 148 17.62 -10.95 2.37
N VAL A 149 16.59 -10.13 2.43
CA VAL A 149 16.56 -8.92 3.25
C VAL A 149 15.32 -8.93 4.13
N THR A 150 15.50 -8.73 5.43
CA THR A 150 14.43 -8.42 6.35
C THR A 150 14.43 -6.93 6.67
N TYR A 151 13.26 -6.31 6.54
CA TYR A 151 12.99 -4.97 7.06
C TYR A 151 12.23 -5.10 8.37
N ILE A 152 12.65 -4.37 9.39
CA ILE A 152 11.97 -4.27 10.67
C ILE A 152 11.53 -2.81 10.78
N VAL A 153 10.23 -2.57 10.69
CA VAL A 153 9.62 -1.25 10.75
C VAL A 153 9.03 -1.06 12.13
N ALA A 154 9.47 -0.04 12.85
CA ALA A 154 8.94 0.35 14.15
C ALA A 154 8.13 1.64 14.03
N GLU A 155 6.93 1.66 14.59
CA GLU A 155 5.99 2.77 14.56
C GLU A 155 5.33 2.90 15.94
N GLU A 156 4.95 4.11 16.33
CA GLU A 156 4.30 4.39 17.61
C GLU A 156 3.00 5.14 17.37
N ASP A 157 1.98 4.86 18.19
CA ASP A 157 0.67 5.53 18.16
C ASP A 157 -0.04 5.48 16.76
N ILE A 158 0.16 4.40 16.00
CA ILE A 158 -0.50 4.24 14.70
C ILE A 158 -1.77 3.39 14.79
N ALA A 159 -2.74 3.71 13.93
CA ALA A 159 -3.93 2.90 13.78
C ALA A 159 -3.65 1.61 13.00
N LEU A 160 -4.27 0.50 13.41
CA LEU A 160 -4.24 -0.79 12.74
C LEU A 160 -5.62 -1.15 12.19
N THR A 161 -5.67 -1.54 10.93
CA THR A 161 -6.93 -1.82 10.23
C THR A 161 -7.37 -3.27 10.34
N GLU A 162 -8.62 -3.49 10.71
CA GLU A 162 -9.23 -4.82 10.70
C GLU A 162 -9.42 -5.40 9.27
N ARG A 163 -9.25 -4.58 8.22
CA ARG A 163 -9.33 -5.03 6.82
C ARG A 163 -8.31 -6.11 6.44
N LEU A 164 -7.32 -6.34 7.29
CA LEU A 164 -6.36 -7.44 7.16
C LEU A 164 -6.98 -8.84 7.40
N PHE A 165 -8.13 -8.93 8.09
CA PHE A 165 -8.67 -10.20 8.58
C PHE A 165 -9.97 -10.65 7.89
N TYR A 166 -10.76 -9.75 7.35
CA TYR A 166 -12.18 -9.99 7.05
C TYR A 166 -12.46 -10.41 5.60
N LYS A 167 -11.76 -11.45 5.14
CA LYS A 167 -11.94 -11.98 3.79
C LYS A 167 -13.39 -12.36 3.44
N ASP A 168 -14.14 -12.90 4.40
CA ASP A 168 -15.46 -13.52 4.13
C ASP A 168 -16.64 -12.66 4.62
N GLU A 169 -16.44 -11.72 5.55
CA GLU A 169 -17.54 -10.95 6.16
C GLU A 169 -18.10 -9.87 5.23
N TYR A 170 -17.26 -9.24 4.42
CA TYR A 170 -17.65 -8.15 3.54
C TYR A 170 -18.41 -8.59 2.29
N VAL A 171 -18.29 -9.86 1.90
CA VAL A 171 -19.01 -10.42 0.73
C VAL A 171 -20.53 -10.46 0.98
N ALA A 172 -20.95 -10.56 2.25
CA ALA A 172 -22.37 -10.64 2.61
C ALA A 172 -23.18 -9.39 2.27
N ASP A 173 -22.53 -8.23 2.17
CA ASP A 173 -23.17 -6.94 1.89
C ASP A 173 -23.31 -6.64 0.40
N ASN A 174 -22.87 -7.54 -0.46
CA ASN A 174 -22.95 -7.38 -1.92
C ASN A 174 -24.39 -7.38 -2.39
N LYS A 175 -24.75 -6.40 -3.23
CA LYS A 175 -26.07 -6.31 -3.87
C LYS A 175 -26.19 -7.37 -4.95
N GLU A 176 -27.34 -8.07 -4.99
CA GLU A 176 -27.61 -9.11 -5.99
C GLU A 176 -27.51 -8.55 -7.42
N GLY A 177 -26.73 -9.20 -8.27
CA GLY A 177 -26.54 -8.80 -9.66
C GLY A 177 -25.64 -7.59 -9.89
N ALA A 178 -25.13 -6.96 -8.81
CA ALA A 178 -24.18 -5.88 -8.92
C ALA A 178 -22.84 -6.38 -9.49
N LYS A 179 -22.14 -5.49 -10.18
CA LYS A 179 -20.82 -5.74 -10.73
C LYS A 179 -19.84 -4.70 -10.23
N THR A 180 -18.64 -5.14 -10.00
CA THR A 180 -17.55 -4.22 -9.73
C THR A 180 -17.15 -3.48 -11.00
N THR A 181 -16.89 -2.18 -10.91
CA THR A 181 -16.41 -1.36 -12.01
C THR A 181 -15.16 -0.59 -11.61
N LEU A 182 -14.22 -0.49 -12.53
CA LEU A 182 -13.02 0.36 -12.40
C LEU A 182 -13.18 1.56 -13.33
N HIS A 183 -13.02 2.75 -12.78
CA HIS A 183 -13.16 4.01 -13.49
C HIS A 183 -11.80 4.71 -13.52
N LEU A 184 -11.25 4.91 -14.70
CA LEU A 184 -10.15 5.86 -14.91
C LEU A 184 -10.79 7.25 -15.06
N VAL A 185 -10.73 8.04 -14.00
CA VAL A 185 -11.47 9.31 -13.89
C VAL A 185 -10.79 10.41 -14.69
N GLU A 186 -11.58 11.15 -15.49
CA GLU A 186 -11.10 12.32 -16.19
C GLU A 186 -10.70 13.43 -15.21
N LEU A 187 -9.48 13.93 -15.31
CA LEU A 187 -8.96 15.05 -14.53
C LEU A 187 -8.83 16.30 -15.39
N SER A 188 -8.62 17.46 -14.74
CA SER A 188 -8.43 18.75 -15.43
C SER A 188 -7.11 18.83 -16.20
N ASP A 189 -6.12 18.09 -15.73
CA ASP A 189 -4.77 17.99 -16.26
C ASP A 189 -4.28 16.55 -16.10
N PHE A 190 -3.00 16.24 -16.32
CA PHE A 190 -2.46 14.93 -15.91
C PHE A 190 -2.56 14.77 -14.40
N GLY A 191 -2.71 13.54 -13.97
CA GLY A 191 -2.84 13.15 -12.57
C GLY A 191 -3.44 11.76 -12.46
N ASN A 192 -3.42 11.20 -11.28
CA ASN A 192 -3.90 9.84 -11.03
C ASN A 192 -5.22 9.87 -10.25
N SER A 193 -6.26 9.25 -10.80
CA SER A 193 -7.52 9.04 -10.08
C SER A 193 -8.22 7.81 -10.62
N PHE A 194 -8.23 6.75 -9.84
CA PHE A 194 -9.01 5.55 -10.12
C PHE A 194 -10.08 5.36 -9.04
N VAL A 195 -11.29 5.13 -9.48
CA VAL A 195 -12.43 4.81 -8.61
C VAL A 195 -12.86 3.38 -8.89
N ILE A 196 -12.90 2.53 -7.86
CA ILE A 196 -13.46 1.19 -7.96
C ILE A 196 -14.81 1.22 -7.24
N GLN A 197 -15.91 1.00 -7.96
CA GLN A 197 -17.21 0.81 -7.35
C GLN A 197 -17.40 -0.66 -7.02
N LEU A 198 -17.62 -0.96 -5.75
CA LEU A 198 -17.78 -2.29 -5.19
C LEU A 198 -19.21 -2.82 -5.42
N LYS A 199 -19.42 -4.13 -5.29
CA LYS A 199 -20.74 -4.76 -5.42
C LYS A 199 -21.76 -4.34 -4.36
N ASN A 200 -21.29 -3.86 -3.19
CA ASN A 200 -22.17 -3.27 -2.18
C ASN A 200 -22.60 -1.82 -2.51
N GLY A 201 -21.99 -1.21 -3.54
CA GLY A 201 -22.25 0.16 -3.99
C GLY A 201 -21.35 1.21 -3.38
N HIS A 202 -20.41 0.81 -2.51
CA HIS A 202 -19.37 1.68 -1.95
C HIS A 202 -18.18 1.80 -2.90
N PHE A 203 -17.14 2.53 -2.49
CA PHE A 203 -16.02 2.88 -3.35
C PHE A 203 -14.67 2.61 -2.69
N ILE A 204 -13.69 2.25 -3.52
CA ILE A 204 -12.27 2.44 -3.22
C ILE A 204 -11.77 3.52 -4.18
N ILE A 205 -11.02 4.50 -3.66
CA ILE A 205 -10.37 5.53 -4.48
C ILE A 205 -8.87 5.34 -4.40
N ASN A 206 -8.21 5.29 -5.55
CA ASN A 206 -6.75 5.39 -5.64
C ASN A 206 -6.39 6.78 -6.12
N ASP A 207 -5.63 7.49 -5.30
CA ASP A 207 -5.27 8.89 -5.53
C ASP A 207 -6.54 9.76 -5.66
N GLY A 208 -6.54 10.81 -6.39
CA GLY A 208 -7.75 11.65 -6.51
C GLY A 208 -7.54 12.84 -7.40
N GLY A 209 -6.31 13.01 -7.90
CA GLY A 209 -5.94 14.18 -8.68
C GLY A 209 -5.59 15.38 -7.81
N ARG A 210 -5.70 16.55 -8.41
CA ARG A 210 -5.35 17.84 -7.83
C ARG A 210 -6.47 18.40 -6.96
N ALA A 211 -6.16 19.43 -6.18
CA ALA A 211 -7.17 20.11 -5.34
C ALA A 211 -8.37 20.64 -6.15
N GLU A 212 -8.12 21.14 -7.35
CA GLU A 212 -9.15 21.63 -8.28
C GLU A 212 -9.98 20.51 -8.92
N ASP A 213 -9.58 19.26 -8.79
CA ASP A 213 -10.35 18.10 -9.28
C ASP A 213 -11.40 17.64 -8.28
N LEU A 214 -11.26 18.00 -7.00
CA LEU A 214 -12.17 17.57 -5.92
C LEU A 214 -13.67 17.81 -6.23
N PRO A 215 -14.11 19.01 -6.68
CA PRO A 215 -15.52 19.23 -6.98
C PRO A 215 -16.08 18.22 -7.97
N TYR A 216 -15.32 17.96 -9.04
CA TYR A 216 -15.72 17.03 -10.08
C TYR A 216 -15.75 15.58 -9.56
N LEU A 217 -14.73 15.18 -8.80
CA LEU A 217 -14.67 13.83 -8.22
C LEU A 217 -15.87 13.56 -7.30
N ILE A 218 -16.24 14.53 -6.45
CA ILE A 218 -17.41 14.39 -5.57
C ILE A 218 -18.71 14.29 -6.37
N GLU A 219 -18.92 15.18 -7.37
CA GLU A 219 -20.09 15.13 -8.24
C GLU A 219 -20.17 13.83 -9.03
N TYR A 220 -19.01 13.31 -9.44
CA TYR A 220 -18.92 12.03 -10.12
C TYR A 220 -19.36 10.88 -9.21
N LEU A 221 -18.84 10.80 -7.98
CA LEU A 221 -19.24 9.78 -7.01
C LEU A 221 -20.74 9.85 -6.69
N GLU A 222 -21.29 11.06 -6.49
CA GLU A 222 -22.74 11.24 -6.26
C GLU A 222 -23.58 10.75 -7.44
N SER A 223 -23.07 10.86 -8.67
CA SER A 223 -23.76 10.35 -9.86
C SER A 223 -23.84 8.84 -9.94
N LEU A 224 -23.04 8.12 -9.16
CA LEU A 224 -22.94 6.67 -9.10
C LEU A 224 -23.79 6.03 -7.99
N VAL A 225 -24.37 6.84 -7.10
CA VAL A 225 -25.25 6.37 -6.03
C VAL A 225 -26.70 6.82 -6.25
N PRO A 226 -27.69 6.19 -5.59
CA PRO A 226 -29.07 6.62 -5.66
C PRO A 226 -29.24 8.08 -5.23
N GLN A 227 -30.17 8.80 -5.86
CA GLN A 227 -30.44 10.19 -5.55
C GLN A 227 -30.76 10.40 -4.06
N GLY A 228 -29.99 11.28 -3.41
CA GLY A 228 -30.17 11.61 -1.99
C GLY A 228 -29.33 10.75 -1.03
N GLU A 229 -28.64 9.74 -1.53
CA GLU A 229 -27.64 8.99 -0.77
C GLU A 229 -26.27 9.65 -0.91
N LYS A 230 -25.47 9.54 0.15
CA LYS A 230 -24.06 9.98 0.12
C LYS A 230 -23.18 8.81 -0.33
N PRO A 231 -22.20 9.04 -1.19
CA PRO A 231 -21.17 8.05 -1.48
C PRO A 231 -20.43 7.63 -0.21
N VAL A 232 -20.14 6.34 -0.09
CA VAL A 232 -19.31 5.78 0.99
C VAL A 232 -18.00 5.28 0.38
N VAL A 233 -16.89 5.88 0.76
CA VAL A 233 -15.55 5.49 0.36
C VAL A 233 -14.98 4.61 1.46
N GLU A 234 -14.92 3.29 1.23
CA GLU A 234 -14.38 2.33 2.22
C GLU A 234 -12.87 2.50 2.41
N ALA A 235 -12.17 2.86 1.33
CA ALA A 235 -10.75 3.16 1.37
C ALA A 235 -10.38 4.26 0.37
N TRP A 236 -9.64 5.25 0.83
CA TRP A 236 -8.96 6.21 -0.03
C TRP A 236 -7.46 5.96 0.06
N MET A 237 -6.90 5.39 -0.98
CA MET A 237 -5.52 4.95 -1.05
C MET A 237 -4.70 5.97 -1.84
N ALA A 238 -3.84 6.75 -1.16
CA ALA A 238 -2.92 7.67 -1.79
C ALA A 238 -1.58 6.97 -2.04
N SER A 239 -1.13 6.93 -3.29
CA SER A 239 0.11 6.25 -3.67
C SER A 239 1.34 6.95 -3.10
N HIS A 240 1.38 8.28 -3.18
CA HIS A 240 2.43 9.14 -2.65
C HIS A 240 1.93 10.61 -2.57
N PRO A 241 2.61 11.50 -1.80
CA PRO A 241 2.10 12.84 -1.51
C PRO A 241 2.41 13.90 -2.59
N HIS A 242 2.30 13.59 -3.89
CA HIS A 242 2.30 14.63 -4.93
C HIS A 242 0.91 15.27 -5.11
N GLY A 243 0.89 16.51 -5.61
CA GLY A 243 -0.33 17.31 -5.74
C GLY A 243 -1.31 16.79 -6.78
N ASP A 244 -0.87 16.04 -7.77
CA ASP A 244 -1.69 15.40 -8.79
C ASP A 244 -2.14 13.99 -8.45
N HIS A 245 -1.86 13.54 -7.21
CA HIS A 245 -2.28 12.29 -6.59
C HIS A 245 -3.12 12.54 -5.34
N ALA A 246 -2.52 13.15 -4.31
CA ALA A 246 -3.16 13.43 -3.02
C ALA A 246 -3.68 14.87 -2.88
N GLY A 247 -3.66 15.67 -3.95
CA GLY A 247 -4.06 17.08 -3.91
C GLY A 247 -5.51 17.33 -3.54
N THR A 248 -6.42 16.39 -3.80
CA THR A 248 -7.83 16.48 -3.40
C THR A 248 -8.02 16.67 -1.91
N PHE A 249 -7.13 16.17 -1.06
CA PHE A 249 -7.18 16.39 0.39
C PHE A 249 -6.98 17.89 0.73
N MET A 250 -6.12 18.61 0.01
CA MET A 250 -6.00 20.07 0.13
C MET A 250 -7.28 20.77 -0.31
N GLY A 251 -8.02 20.17 -1.25
CA GLY A 251 -9.34 20.65 -1.66
C GLY A 251 -10.35 20.59 -0.52
N PHE A 252 -10.35 19.55 0.33
CA PHE A 252 -11.19 19.47 1.52
C PHE A 252 -10.79 20.49 2.59
N GLU A 253 -9.51 20.77 2.75
CA GLU A 253 -9.03 21.82 3.64
C GLU A 253 -9.54 23.19 3.20
N SER A 254 -9.41 23.51 1.92
CA SER A 254 -9.79 24.81 1.36
C SER A 254 -11.30 24.99 1.21
N ASN A 255 -12.07 23.90 1.02
CA ASN A 255 -13.52 23.92 0.92
C ASN A 255 -14.17 22.71 1.60
N TRP A 256 -14.33 22.81 2.90
CA TRP A 256 -14.88 21.75 3.75
C TRP A 256 -16.32 21.32 3.41
N THR A 257 -17.09 22.11 2.62
CA THR A 257 -18.47 21.75 2.25
C THR A 257 -18.52 20.47 1.40
N TYR A 258 -17.45 20.14 0.69
CA TYR A 258 -17.36 18.87 -0.04
C TYR A 258 -17.24 17.67 0.90
N ALA A 259 -16.62 17.83 2.07
CA ALA A 259 -16.52 16.76 3.07
C ALA A 259 -17.89 16.31 3.61
N ASP A 260 -18.87 17.22 3.65
CA ASP A 260 -20.23 16.87 4.08
C ASP A 260 -21.02 16.09 3.01
N ARG A 261 -20.50 15.92 1.80
CA ARG A 261 -21.18 15.26 0.67
C ARG A 261 -20.84 13.77 0.55
N ILE A 262 -19.79 13.31 1.21
CA ILE A 262 -19.33 11.91 1.18
C ILE A 262 -19.08 11.39 2.60
N TYR A 263 -18.97 10.07 2.73
CA TYR A 263 -18.36 9.41 3.88
C TYR A 263 -17.05 8.76 3.44
N VAL A 264 -16.00 8.85 4.27
CA VAL A 264 -14.73 8.18 4.06
C VAL A 264 -14.43 7.37 5.31
N GLU A 265 -14.35 6.05 5.17
CA GLU A 265 -14.15 5.16 6.31
C GLU A 265 -12.68 5.06 6.73
N ALA A 266 -11.77 5.07 5.75
CA ALA A 266 -10.34 4.92 5.98
C ALA A 266 -9.51 5.60 4.90
N ILE A 267 -8.32 6.05 5.27
CA ILE A 267 -7.29 6.56 4.36
C ILE A 267 -6.05 5.67 4.50
N TYR A 268 -5.41 5.33 3.40
CA TYR A 268 -4.19 4.53 3.35
C TYR A 268 -3.11 5.34 2.65
N MET A 269 -2.08 5.72 3.37
CA MET A 269 -0.97 6.50 2.83
C MET A 269 0.28 6.36 3.70
N ASP A 270 1.43 6.21 3.07
CA ASP A 270 2.71 6.41 3.71
C ASP A 270 3.10 7.88 3.67
N GLU A 271 3.51 8.41 4.82
CA GLU A 271 4.09 9.74 4.93
C GLU A 271 5.61 9.66 4.76
N VAL A 272 6.16 10.62 4.07
CA VAL A 272 7.61 10.77 3.99
C VAL A 272 8.12 11.72 5.07
N ASN A 273 9.38 11.56 5.50
CA ASN A 273 9.94 12.43 6.52
C ASN A 273 9.98 13.90 6.07
N ASN A 274 9.93 14.82 7.04
CA ASN A 274 9.84 16.27 6.78
C ASN A 274 11.00 16.81 5.94
N ALA A 275 12.20 16.21 6.03
CA ALA A 275 13.35 16.66 5.24
C ALA A 275 13.16 16.32 3.76
N VAL A 276 12.67 15.11 3.46
CA VAL A 276 12.33 14.68 2.09
C VAL A 276 11.13 15.49 1.58
N ALA A 277 10.06 15.62 2.37
CA ALA A 277 8.89 16.39 1.99
C ALA A 277 9.23 17.85 1.63
N THR A 278 10.11 18.47 2.41
CA THR A 278 10.59 19.85 2.16
C THR A 278 11.46 19.90 0.91
N ALA A 279 12.42 18.99 0.76
CA ALA A 279 13.32 18.95 -0.40
C ALA A 279 12.56 18.71 -1.72
N GLN A 280 11.47 17.97 -1.68
CA GLN A 280 10.64 17.64 -2.84
C GLN A 280 9.43 18.58 -3.02
N GLY A 281 9.24 19.56 -2.11
CA GLY A 281 8.17 20.56 -2.22
C GLY A 281 6.76 20.01 -1.91
N VAL A 282 6.64 18.84 -1.27
CA VAL A 282 5.35 18.17 -0.99
C VAL A 282 4.84 18.36 0.43
N THR A 283 5.53 19.13 1.27
CA THR A 283 5.11 19.40 2.66
C THR A 283 3.67 19.90 2.74
N GLY A 284 3.26 20.76 1.80
CA GLY A 284 1.89 21.29 1.77
C GLY A 284 0.84 20.23 1.45
N VAL A 285 1.15 19.28 0.56
CA VAL A 285 0.24 18.18 0.21
C VAL A 285 0.12 17.21 1.38
N GLN A 286 1.23 16.82 1.99
CA GLN A 286 1.25 15.92 3.14
C GLN A 286 0.48 16.51 4.34
N LEU A 287 0.70 17.79 4.64
CA LEU A 287 -0.09 18.51 5.65
C LEU A 287 -1.58 18.57 5.23
N GLY A 288 -1.87 18.80 3.95
CA GLY A 288 -3.22 18.80 3.40
C GLY A 288 -3.95 17.47 3.57
N VAL A 289 -3.25 16.34 3.45
CA VAL A 289 -3.83 15.02 3.75
C VAL A 289 -4.26 14.95 5.22
N MET A 290 -3.39 15.33 6.15
CA MET A 290 -3.69 15.30 7.58
C MET A 290 -4.85 16.25 7.92
N THR A 291 -4.79 17.51 7.48
CA THR A 291 -5.78 18.53 7.80
C THR A 291 -7.10 18.31 7.06
N GLY A 292 -7.05 17.83 5.82
CA GLY A 292 -8.21 17.45 5.01
C GLY A 292 -8.95 16.26 5.62
N THR A 293 -8.23 15.28 6.12
CA THR A 293 -8.80 14.11 6.84
C THR A 293 -9.64 14.52 8.04
N LEU A 294 -9.20 15.52 8.80
CA LEU A 294 -9.96 16.07 9.93
C LEU A 294 -11.29 16.75 9.53
N LYS A 295 -11.52 17.01 8.24
CA LYS A 295 -12.81 17.53 7.73
C LYS A 295 -13.76 16.41 7.34
N LEU A 296 -13.22 15.23 7.01
CA LEU A 296 -14.00 14.07 6.58
C LEU A 296 -14.69 13.40 7.77
N LYS A 297 -15.74 12.66 7.47
CA LYS A 297 -16.49 11.87 8.46
C LYS A 297 -16.67 10.44 7.92
N THR A 298 -16.65 9.49 8.84
CA THR A 298 -17.11 8.14 8.59
C THR A 298 -18.64 8.06 8.58
N SER A 299 -19.21 7.00 8.04
CA SER A 299 -20.66 6.76 8.07
C SER A 299 -21.20 6.60 9.51
N SER A 300 -20.34 6.19 10.46
CA SER A 300 -20.64 6.12 11.90
C SER A 300 -20.55 7.46 12.63
N GLY A 301 -20.02 8.52 11.97
CA GLY A 301 -19.94 9.89 12.49
C GLY A 301 -18.60 10.25 13.16
N GLY A 302 -17.61 9.34 13.15
CA GLY A 302 -16.21 9.62 13.53
C GLY A 302 -15.44 10.32 12.40
N HIS A 303 -14.11 10.40 12.58
CA HIS A 303 -13.18 10.76 11.50
C HIS A 303 -12.51 9.50 10.96
N PRO A 304 -12.13 9.46 9.66
CA PRO A 304 -11.36 8.35 9.14
C PRO A 304 -9.97 8.30 9.80
N GLU A 305 -9.50 7.08 10.07
CA GLU A 305 -8.12 6.85 10.47
C GLU A 305 -7.22 6.84 9.23
N ILE A 306 -5.95 7.20 9.44
CA ILE A 306 -4.90 7.07 8.42
C ILE A 306 -4.09 5.82 8.75
N TYR A 307 -4.15 4.83 7.86
CA TYR A 307 -3.40 3.58 7.95
C TYR A 307 -2.16 3.65 7.07
N ARG A 308 -1.07 3.03 7.53
CA ARG A 308 0.18 2.92 6.77
C ARG A 308 0.33 1.52 6.18
N PRO A 309 0.24 1.38 4.84
CA PRO A 309 0.44 0.10 4.19
C PRO A 309 1.86 -0.42 4.37
N GLN A 310 2.00 -1.74 4.57
CA GLN A 310 3.30 -2.40 4.60
C GLN A 310 3.33 -3.54 3.58
N ALA A 311 4.45 -3.73 2.89
CA ALA A 311 4.59 -4.78 1.88
C ALA A 311 4.29 -6.16 2.48
N GLY A 312 3.57 -6.99 1.74
CA GLY A 312 3.10 -8.30 2.19
C GLY A 312 1.75 -8.28 2.90
N GLN A 313 1.22 -7.11 3.26
CA GLN A 313 -0.15 -7.00 3.78
C GLN A 313 -1.18 -7.23 2.68
N THR A 314 -2.33 -7.75 3.08
CA THR A 314 -3.48 -7.98 2.19
C THR A 314 -4.74 -7.44 2.84
N TYR A 315 -5.41 -6.51 2.16
CA TYR A 315 -6.67 -5.92 2.61
C TYR A 315 -7.86 -6.52 1.86
N TYR A 316 -9.01 -6.56 2.53
CA TYR A 316 -10.26 -7.09 1.96
C TYR A 316 -11.37 -6.04 2.02
N PHE A 317 -12.00 -5.80 0.87
CA PHE A 317 -13.11 -4.86 0.70
C PHE A 317 -14.19 -5.51 -0.16
N SER A 318 -15.37 -5.82 0.42
CA SER A 318 -16.39 -6.57 -0.31
C SER A 318 -15.78 -7.88 -0.87
N ASP A 319 -15.80 -8.09 -2.16
CA ASP A 319 -15.23 -9.26 -2.83
C ASP A 319 -13.84 -8.99 -3.45
N ILE A 320 -13.23 -7.86 -3.12
CA ILE A 320 -11.91 -7.47 -3.62
C ILE A 320 -10.85 -7.78 -2.59
N LYS A 321 -9.76 -8.40 -3.04
CA LYS A 321 -8.52 -8.55 -2.32
C LYS A 321 -7.51 -7.53 -2.87
N VAL A 322 -6.83 -6.79 -1.99
CA VAL A 322 -5.80 -5.80 -2.34
C VAL A 322 -4.49 -6.20 -1.68
N GLU A 323 -3.51 -6.57 -2.48
CA GLU A 323 -2.16 -6.94 -2.03
C GLU A 323 -1.23 -5.73 -2.10
N VAL A 324 -0.52 -5.45 -1.01
CA VAL A 324 0.54 -4.44 -0.97
C VAL A 324 1.84 -5.08 -1.44
N MET A 325 2.19 -4.81 -2.70
CA MET A 325 3.37 -5.40 -3.35
C MET A 325 4.67 -4.76 -2.88
N GLN A 326 4.67 -3.45 -2.67
CA GLN A 326 5.82 -2.64 -2.29
C GLN A 326 5.36 -1.34 -1.65
N THR A 327 6.14 -0.84 -0.71
CA THR A 327 6.04 0.50 -0.16
C THR A 327 7.39 1.22 -0.24
N MET A 328 7.47 2.44 0.26
CA MET A 328 8.74 3.19 0.29
C MET A 328 9.87 2.46 1.03
N VAL A 329 9.55 1.56 1.97
CA VAL A 329 10.53 0.83 2.78
C VAL A 329 11.51 0.00 1.95
N GLN A 330 11.06 -0.57 0.82
CA GLN A 330 11.85 -1.49 0.01
C GLN A 330 12.68 -0.81 -1.10
N VAL A 331 12.46 0.47 -1.34
CA VAL A 331 13.02 1.15 -2.50
C VAL A 331 14.52 1.47 -2.38
N PRO A 332 15.04 1.99 -1.27
CA PRO A 332 16.41 2.45 -1.22
C PRO A 332 17.43 1.35 -1.02
N GLU A 333 18.51 1.47 -1.75
CA GLU A 333 19.66 0.59 -1.57
C GLU A 333 20.62 1.06 -0.46
N LYS A 334 20.70 2.36 -0.16
CA LYS A 334 21.60 2.93 0.87
C LYS A 334 21.27 4.38 1.24
N ASN A 335 21.36 4.71 2.53
CA ASN A 335 21.37 6.07 3.08
C ASN A 335 20.08 6.90 2.90
N TRP A 336 18.96 6.39 3.32
CA TRP A 336 17.66 7.06 3.32
C TRP A 336 17.68 8.50 3.86
N TYR A 337 18.28 8.72 5.00
CA TYR A 337 18.35 10.03 5.65
C TYR A 337 19.12 11.11 4.85
N ARG A 338 19.78 10.71 3.76
CA ARG A 338 20.48 11.61 2.82
C ARG A 338 19.88 11.59 1.43
N TRP A 339 18.78 10.83 1.24
CA TRP A 339 18.21 10.70 -0.07
C TRP A 339 17.44 11.97 -0.44
N THR A 340 17.89 12.63 -1.49
CA THR A 340 17.24 13.80 -2.10
C THR A 340 16.60 13.45 -3.43
N GLY A 341 16.32 12.15 -3.62
CA GLY A 341 15.78 11.61 -4.85
C GLY A 341 14.31 11.95 -5.08
N ASN A 342 13.78 11.42 -6.15
CA ASN A 342 12.41 11.63 -6.58
C ASN A 342 11.41 10.90 -5.67
N ILE A 343 10.44 11.62 -5.11
CA ILE A 343 9.40 11.06 -4.23
C ILE A 343 8.48 10.06 -4.94
N ASN A 344 8.43 10.08 -6.26
CA ASN A 344 7.72 9.10 -7.08
C ASN A 344 8.19 7.67 -6.81
N GLU A 345 9.47 7.50 -6.46
CA GLU A 345 10.04 6.20 -6.05
C GLU A 345 9.33 5.60 -4.82
N PHE A 346 8.65 6.43 -4.02
CA PHE A 346 7.97 6.02 -2.79
C PHE A 346 6.52 5.59 -2.99
N SER A 347 6.07 5.59 -4.23
CA SER A 347 4.72 5.15 -4.54
C SER A 347 4.45 3.75 -3.99
N THR A 348 3.33 3.62 -3.27
CA THR A 348 2.81 2.32 -2.82
C THR A 348 2.24 1.55 -4.01
N TRP A 349 2.64 0.28 -4.16
CA TRP A 349 2.20 -0.61 -5.23
C TRP A 349 1.07 -1.50 -4.74
N LEU A 350 -0.08 -1.41 -5.37
CA LEU A 350 -1.29 -2.14 -5.00
C LEU A 350 -1.76 -3.04 -6.15
N MET A 351 -1.87 -4.34 -5.86
CA MET A 351 -2.45 -5.33 -6.78
C MET A 351 -3.85 -5.69 -6.33
N TYR A 352 -4.85 -5.30 -7.11
CA TYR A 352 -6.26 -5.61 -6.89
C TYR A 352 -6.64 -6.91 -7.57
N HIS A 353 -7.34 -7.77 -6.85
CA HIS A 353 -7.96 -8.99 -7.40
C HIS A 353 -9.48 -8.79 -7.44
N ILE A 354 -10.04 -8.75 -8.64
CA ILE A 354 -11.43 -8.37 -8.90
C ILE A 354 -12.04 -9.40 -9.86
N ASP A 355 -13.03 -10.18 -9.39
CA ASP A 355 -13.72 -11.20 -10.21
C ASP A 355 -12.75 -12.12 -10.99
N GLY A 356 -11.67 -12.55 -10.36
CA GLY A 356 -10.64 -13.43 -10.94
C GLY A 356 -9.67 -12.75 -11.91
N GLN A 357 -9.70 -11.45 -12.03
CA GLN A 357 -8.78 -10.63 -12.81
C GLN A 357 -7.93 -9.73 -11.89
N THR A 358 -6.82 -9.23 -12.41
CA THR A 358 -5.89 -8.39 -11.65
C THR A 358 -5.76 -6.99 -12.23
N PHE A 359 -5.70 -6.00 -11.34
CA PHE A 359 -5.38 -4.61 -11.66
C PHE A 359 -4.22 -4.13 -10.81
N LEU A 360 -3.14 -3.67 -11.43
CA LEU A 360 -2.00 -3.07 -10.74
C LEU A 360 -2.07 -1.54 -10.81
N ASN A 361 -1.99 -0.88 -9.65
CA ASN A 361 -1.70 0.54 -9.54
C ASN A 361 -0.39 0.73 -8.75
N ALA A 362 0.58 1.38 -9.37
CA ALA A 362 1.90 1.64 -8.82
C ALA A 362 2.20 3.15 -8.72
N GLY A 363 1.15 4.00 -8.78
CA GLY A 363 1.30 5.46 -8.76
C GLY A 363 2.31 5.96 -9.79
N ASP A 364 3.22 6.80 -9.36
CA ASP A 364 4.26 7.38 -10.20
C ASP A 364 5.62 6.68 -10.05
N ALA A 365 5.59 5.42 -9.62
CA ALA A 365 6.80 4.63 -9.40
C ALA A 365 7.81 4.80 -10.55
N ASP A 366 9.01 5.21 -10.19
CA ASP A 366 10.12 5.42 -11.11
C ASP A 366 11.06 4.21 -11.12
N PHE A 367 12.17 4.27 -11.83
CA PHE A 367 13.02 3.12 -12.12
C PHE A 367 13.63 2.45 -10.86
N GLY A 368 13.90 3.21 -9.79
CA GLY A 368 14.37 2.64 -8.53
C GLY A 368 13.33 1.72 -7.89
N ALA A 369 12.07 2.16 -7.84
CA ALA A 369 10.95 1.35 -7.35
C ALA A 369 10.71 0.12 -8.24
N MET A 370 10.76 0.28 -9.58
CA MET A 370 10.65 -0.84 -10.52
C MET A 370 11.76 -1.88 -10.30
N LYS A 371 13.00 -1.43 -10.07
CA LYS A 371 14.12 -2.33 -9.74
C LYS A 371 13.91 -3.06 -8.43
N ALA A 372 13.33 -2.42 -7.42
CA ALA A 372 13.03 -3.07 -6.15
C ALA A 372 12.02 -4.21 -6.36
N ILE A 373 10.96 -3.98 -7.15
CA ILE A 373 10.00 -5.02 -7.56
C ILE A 373 10.71 -6.19 -8.29
N MET A 374 11.52 -5.92 -9.31
CA MET A 374 12.23 -6.95 -10.07
C MET A 374 13.25 -7.75 -9.24
N ARG A 375 13.77 -7.17 -8.14
CA ARG A 375 14.61 -7.88 -7.17
C ARG A 375 13.80 -8.75 -6.21
N THR A 376 12.53 -8.45 -6.00
CA THR A 376 11.66 -9.13 -5.04
C THR A 376 10.87 -10.26 -5.69
N TYR A 377 10.29 -10.01 -6.85
CA TYR A 377 9.38 -10.92 -7.55
C TYR A 377 10.00 -11.51 -8.80
N ASP A 378 9.31 -12.46 -9.40
CA ASP A 378 9.63 -13.03 -10.71
C ASP A 378 8.63 -12.53 -11.77
N GLU A 379 8.92 -12.70 -13.06
CA GLU A 379 8.08 -12.25 -14.17
C GLU A 379 6.67 -12.88 -14.11
N GLU A 380 6.59 -14.13 -13.66
CA GLU A 380 5.34 -14.89 -13.50
C GLU A 380 4.41 -14.28 -12.45
N ASP A 381 4.95 -13.55 -11.47
CA ASP A 381 4.19 -12.85 -10.46
C ASP A 381 3.52 -11.58 -11.00
N PHE A 382 4.00 -11.07 -12.14
CA PHE A 382 3.54 -9.86 -12.81
C PHE A 382 2.84 -10.12 -14.15
N VAL A 383 2.08 -11.20 -14.19
CA VAL A 383 1.11 -11.47 -15.27
C VAL A 383 -0.25 -10.94 -14.83
N MET A 384 -0.71 -9.84 -15.45
CA MET A 384 -1.91 -9.14 -15.02
C MET A 384 -2.86 -8.80 -16.17
N ASP A 385 -4.15 -8.59 -15.83
CA ASP A 385 -5.15 -8.21 -16.82
C ASP A 385 -5.09 -6.71 -17.13
N ILE A 386 -4.92 -5.87 -16.12
CA ILE A 386 -4.95 -4.42 -16.23
C ILE A 386 -3.81 -3.80 -15.44
N MET A 387 -3.16 -2.78 -15.98
CA MET A 387 -2.11 -2.01 -15.30
C MET A 387 -2.31 -0.52 -15.53
N ALA A 388 -2.31 0.27 -14.47
CA ALA A 388 -2.10 1.71 -14.55
C ALA A 388 -0.64 1.95 -14.94
N VAL A 389 -0.43 2.69 -16.02
CA VAL A 389 0.94 3.02 -16.47
C VAL A 389 1.53 4.05 -15.52
N GLN A 390 2.67 3.71 -14.95
CA GLN A 390 3.35 4.49 -13.92
C GLN A 390 3.68 5.89 -14.44
N HIS A 391 3.62 6.87 -13.53
CA HIS A 391 4.02 8.25 -13.76
C HIS A 391 3.41 8.82 -15.06
N HIS A 392 2.11 8.56 -15.24
CA HIS A 392 1.33 9.04 -16.40
C HIS A 392 1.93 8.65 -17.77
N GLY A 393 2.84 7.66 -17.82
CA GLY A 393 3.62 7.29 -19.00
C GLY A 393 4.88 8.14 -19.24
N ILE A 394 5.29 8.99 -18.29
CA ILE A 394 6.49 9.84 -18.43
C ILE A 394 7.77 9.00 -18.30
N ASN A 395 7.84 8.12 -17.32
CA ASN A 395 9.04 7.34 -16.98
C ASN A 395 8.87 5.83 -17.20
N VAL A 396 8.36 5.44 -18.35
CA VAL A 396 8.32 4.04 -18.76
C VAL A 396 9.74 3.50 -19.01
N HIS A 397 10.04 2.32 -18.50
CA HIS A 397 11.33 1.66 -18.65
C HIS A 397 11.21 0.32 -19.34
N ASN A 398 12.02 0.08 -20.38
CA ASN A 398 11.95 -1.12 -21.18
C ASN A 398 12.22 -2.40 -20.37
N GLU A 399 13.16 -2.37 -19.40
CA GLU A 399 13.44 -3.51 -18.52
C GLU A 399 12.20 -3.92 -17.73
N PHE A 400 11.43 -2.95 -17.20
CA PHE A 400 10.19 -3.24 -16.52
C PHE A 400 9.08 -3.64 -17.49
N SER A 401 9.03 -3.03 -18.68
CA SER A 401 8.11 -3.45 -19.76
C SER A 401 8.36 -4.90 -20.21
N ASP A 402 9.59 -5.39 -20.11
CA ASP A 402 9.94 -6.80 -20.40
C ASP A 402 9.55 -7.72 -19.24
N PHE A 403 9.63 -7.23 -18.02
CA PHE A 403 9.29 -7.98 -16.81
C PHE A 403 7.78 -8.23 -16.64
N VAL A 404 6.92 -7.34 -17.15
CA VAL A 404 5.47 -7.46 -16.98
C VAL A 404 4.79 -8.07 -18.21
N THR A 405 3.74 -8.84 -17.96
CA THR A 405 2.79 -9.27 -18.99
C THR A 405 1.41 -8.67 -18.68
N VAL A 406 0.87 -7.86 -19.58
CA VAL A 406 -0.37 -7.12 -19.37
C VAL A 406 -1.28 -7.14 -20.59
N LYS A 407 -2.61 -7.22 -20.39
CA LYS A 407 -3.60 -7.18 -21.48
C LYS A 407 -4.06 -5.76 -21.77
N THR A 408 -4.36 -4.96 -20.75
CA THR A 408 -4.90 -3.60 -20.88
C THR A 408 -4.05 -2.60 -20.09
N LEU A 409 -3.58 -1.57 -20.75
CA LEU A 409 -2.87 -0.44 -20.15
C LEU A 409 -3.84 0.72 -19.92
N LEU A 410 -3.84 1.28 -18.72
CA LEU A 410 -4.57 2.51 -18.39
C LEU A 410 -3.57 3.66 -18.22
N TYR A 411 -3.69 4.66 -19.07
CA TYR A 411 -2.86 5.87 -19.00
C TYR A 411 -3.62 6.96 -18.25
N PRO A 412 -3.20 7.31 -17.03
CA PRO A 412 -3.82 8.39 -16.25
C PRO A 412 -3.37 9.77 -16.77
N ASN A 413 -3.66 10.05 -18.04
CA ASN A 413 -3.33 11.28 -18.74
C ASN A 413 -4.33 11.56 -19.87
N MET A 414 -4.21 12.72 -20.51
CA MET A 414 -5.04 13.16 -21.62
C MET A 414 -4.70 12.51 -22.97
N GLY A 415 -4.02 11.37 -22.96
CA GLY A 415 -3.55 10.65 -24.14
C GLY A 415 -2.10 10.94 -24.47
N THR A 416 -1.43 9.94 -25.05
CA THR A 416 0.02 9.97 -25.35
C THR A 416 0.46 11.22 -26.13
N GLN A 417 -0.39 11.74 -27.01
CA GLN A 417 -0.07 12.95 -27.77
C GLN A 417 -0.17 14.26 -26.97
N GLY A 418 -0.98 14.33 -25.91
CA GLY A 418 -1.15 15.53 -25.08
C GLY A 418 0.08 15.83 -24.24
N MET A 419 0.61 14.85 -23.56
CA MET A 419 1.78 15.01 -22.67
C MET A 419 3.09 15.23 -23.44
N TYR A 420 3.24 14.63 -24.61
CA TYR A 420 4.46 14.73 -25.43
C TYR A 420 4.60 16.06 -26.18
N LYS A 421 3.53 16.82 -26.35
CA LYS A 421 3.56 18.12 -27.05
C LYS A 421 3.87 19.31 -26.14
N THR A 422 3.84 19.14 -24.82
CA THR A 422 3.97 20.26 -23.88
C THR A 422 5.41 20.68 -23.58
N GLY A 423 6.43 20.01 -24.14
CA GLY A 423 7.82 20.48 -24.04
C GLY A 423 8.48 20.37 -22.67
N VAL A 424 7.92 19.62 -21.71
CA VAL A 424 8.52 19.41 -20.38
C VAL A 424 9.57 18.30 -20.43
N SER A 425 10.83 18.66 -20.31
CA SER A 425 11.96 17.72 -20.28
C SER A 425 12.40 17.44 -18.83
N TRP A 426 12.01 16.32 -18.29
CA TRP A 426 12.50 15.81 -17.01
C TRP A 426 13.79 15.00 -17.20
N GLY A 427 14.83 15.64 -17.75
CA GLY A 427 16.17 15.03 -17.89
C GLY A 427 16.33 13.96 -18.97
N GLY A 428 15.31 13.68 -19.77
CA GLY A 428 15.35 12.78 -20.92
C GLY A 428 14.84 13.44 -22.20
N SER A 429 15.19 12.88 -23.37
CA SER A 429 14.56 13.37 -24.62
C SER A 429 13.12 12.85 -24.69
N TRP A 430 12.20 13.66 -25.15
CA TRP A 430 10.80 13.31 -25.45
C TRP A 430 10.68 12.05 -26.29
N GLN A 431 11.53 11.95 -27.32
CA GLN A 431 11.58 10.79 -28.21
C GLN A 431 11.81 9.50 -27.43
N ALA A 432 12.67 9.51 -26.41
CA ALA A 432 12.93 8.31 -25.61
C ALA A 432 11.71 7.88 -24.77
N SER A 433 10.91 8.83 -24.27
CA SER A 433 9.65 8.51 -23.57
C SER A 433 8.58 7.98 -24.52
N GLU A 434 8.46 8.58 -25.71
CA GLU A 434 7.55 8.14 -26.76
C GLU A 434 7.90 6.72 -27.21
N ASP A 435 9.15 6.45 -27.57
CA ASP A 435 9.62 5.14 -28.00
C ASP A 435 9.37 4.05 -26.95
N ARG A 436 9.56 4.37 -25.65
CA ARG A 436 9.30 3.44 -24.53
C ARG A 436 7.81 3.16 -24.34
N ASN A 437 6.96 4.18 -24.47
CA ASN A 437 5.51 3.99 -24.41
C ASN A 437 5.01 3.17 -25.60
N GLU A 438 5.49 3.44 -26.82
CA GLU A 438 5.17 2.62 -28.00
C GLU A 438 5.61 1.17 -27.80
N TYR A 439 6.78 0.95 -27.20
CA TYR A 439 7.27 -0.38 -26.88
C TYR A 439 6.35 -1.12 -25.90
N LEU A 440 5.95 -0.45 -24.78
CA LEU A 440 5.03 -1.02 -23.80
C LEU A 440 3.64 -1.27 -24.41
N GLN A 441 3.11 -0.32 -25.19
CA GLN A 441 1.82 -0.45 -25.88
C GLN A 441 1.82 -1.60 -26.87
N GLY A 442 2.96 -1.83 -27.56
CA GLY A 442 3.12 -2.95 -28.49
C GLY A 442 3.05 -4.33 -27.83
N LYS A 443 3.20 -4.42 -26.50
CA LYS A 443 3.08 -5.65 -25.72
C LYS A 443 1.67 -5.91 -25.19
N ALA A 444 0.83 -4.88 -25.09
CA ALA A 444 -0.54 -4.98 -24.62
C ALA A 444 -1.53 -5.21 -25.77
N LEU A 445 -2.71 -5.69 -25.43
CA LEU A 445 -3.82 -5.85 -26.38
C LEU A 445 -4.62 -4.55 -26.55
N GLU A 446 -4.57 -3.68 -25.54
CA GLU A 446 -5.33 -2.44 -25.49
C GLU A 446 -4.63 -1.40 -24.63
N SER A 447 -4.76 -0.13 -25.04
CA SER A 447 -4.32 1.04 -24.27
C SER A 447 -5.44 2.07 -24.22
N ILE A 448 -5.77 2.53 -23.00
CA ILE A 448 -6.90 3.42 -22.71
C ILE A 448 -6.36 4.64 -21.95
N SER A 449 -6.85 5.84 -22.30
CA SER A 449 -6.61 7.07 -21.55
C SER A 449 -7.92 7.82 -21.35
N TYR A 450 -7.94 8.85 -20.50
CA TYR A 450 -9.14 9.68 -20.32
C TYR A 450 -9.23 10.86 -21.31
N ILE A 451 -8.54 10.75 -22.46
CA ILE A 451 -8.63 11.81 -23.50
C ILE A 451 -10.08 12.04 -23.98
N ASP A 452 -10.88 11.01 -24.01
CA ASP A 452 -12.28 11.05 -24.38
C ASP A 452 -13.23 11.06 -23.17
N GLY A 453 -12.74 11.47 -21.99
CA GLY A 453 -13.46 11.49 -20.73
C GLY A 453 -13.21 10.24 -19.87
N THR A 454 -13.90 10.18 -18.74
CA THR A 454 -13.80 9.04 -17.80
C THR A 454 -14.09 7.72 -18.52
N GLN A 455 -13.21 6.75 -18.32
CA GLN A 455 -13.32 5.39 -18.87
C GLN A 455 -13.81 4.44 -17.81
N VAL A 456 -14.79 3.58 -18.14
CA VAL A 456 -15.41 2.62 -17.22
C VAL A 456 -15.19 1.21 -17.74
N LEU A 457 -14.54 0.38 -16.91
CA LEU A 457 -14.30 -1.04 -17.14
C LEU A 457 -15.18 -1.84 -16.17
N THR A 458 -16.04 -2.73 -16.70
CA THR A 458 -16.92 -3.58 -15.88
C THR A 458 -16.34 -4.98 -15.75
N PHE A 459 -16.21 -5.48 -14.52
CA PHE A 459 -15.67 -6.81 -14.26
C PHE A 459 -16.73 -7.92 -14.35
N PRO A 460 -16.36 -9.14 -14.81
CA PRO A 460 -15.06 -9.42 -15.45
C PRO A 460 -14.90 -8.65 -16.76
N TYR A 461 -13.78 -7.95 -16.89
CA TYR A 461 -13.51 -7.05 -18.01
C TYR A 461 -13.07 -7.84 -19.24
N LYS A 462 -13.52 -7.40 -20.40
CA LYS A 462 -13.09 -7.90 -21.72
C LYS A 462 -12.44 -6.77 -22.50
N VAL A 463 -11.26 -7.02 -23.05
CA VAL A 463 -10.55 -6.08 -23.93
C VAL A 463 -11.50 -5.51 -25.01
N GLY A 464 -11.48 -4.21 -25.22
CA GLY A 464 -12.31 -3.50 -26.19
C GLY A 464 -13.74 -3.18 -25.72
N THR A 465 -14.07 -3.41 -24.43
CA THR A 465 -15.43 -3.14 -23.92
C THR A 465 -15.49 -1.98 -22.91
N ALA A 466 -14.40 -1.25 -22.75
CA ALA A 466 -14.40 -0.03 -21.94
C ALA A 466 -15.42 0.99 -22.48
N LYS A 467 -16.07 1.68 -21.56
CA LYS A 467 -17.05 2.71 -21.88
C LYS A 467 -16.48 4.09 -21.60
N SER A 468 -16.38 4.94 -22.60
CA SER A 468 -16.15 6.36 -22.41
C SER A 468 -17.45 7.07 -22.02
N LEU A 469 -17.39 7.93 -21.00
CA LEU A 469 -18.51 8.80 -20.62
C LEU A 469 -18.52 10.14 -21.35
N GLY A 470 -17.55 10.35 -22.27
CA GLY A 470 -17.31 11.60 -22.95
C GLY A 470 -16.72 12.67 -22.03
N ASN A 471 -16.09 13.67 -22.63
CA ASN A 471 -15.47 14.75 -21.87
C ASN A 471 -16.50 15.58 -21.11
N LYS A 472 -16.26 15.76 -19.82
CA LYS A 472 -17.11 16.56 -18.90
C LYS A 472 -16.37 17.79 -18.39
N ARG A 473 -15.04 17.83 -18.55
CA ARG A 473 -14.19 18.91 -18.02
C ARG A 473 -13.68 19.82 -19.12
N THR A 474 -13.61 21.10 -18.83
CA THR A 474 -12.86 22.05 -19.64
C THR A 474 -11.38 21.85 -19.36
N ARG A 475 -10.65 21.37 -20.33
CA ARG A 475 -9.21 21.14 -20.18
C ARG A 475 -8.47 22.47 -20.22
N VAL A 476 -7.49 22.60 -19.35
CA VAL A 476 -6.52 23.69 -19.43
C VAL A 476 -5.54 23.33 -20.55
N ASP A 477 -5.45 24.19 -21.58
CA ASP A 477 -4.41 24.04 -22.59
C ASP A 477 -3.05 24.41 -21.98
N VAL A 478 -2.36 23.41 -21.44
CA VAL A 478 -1.04 23.59 -20.80
C VAL A 478 0.03 23.97 -21.82
N SER A 479 -0.23 23.80 -23.11
CA SER A 479 0.73 24.12 -24.19
C SER A 479 1.04 25.63 -24.32
N SER A 480 0.23 26.47 -23.68
CA SER A 480 0.35 27.94 -23.76
C SER A 480 0.87 28.61 -22.48
N ASP A 481 1.01 27.90 -21.37
CA ASP A 481 1.39 28.48 -20.07
C ASP A 481 2.70 27.86 -19.52
N GLU A 482 3.83 28.37 -20.02
CA GLU A 482 5.18 27.99 -19.51
C GLU A 482 5.35 28.26 -18.01
N SER A 483 4.51 29.07 -17.37
CA SER A 483 4.61 29.37 -15.93
C SER A 483 4.08 28.22 -15.04
N ARG A 484 3.26 27.31 -15.57
CA ARG A 484 2.78 26.12 -14.87
C ARG A 484 3.75 24.94 -14.91
N ILE A 485 4.82 25.07 -15.70
CA ILE A 485 5.91 24.08 -15.81
C ILE A 485 6.85 24.12 -14.59
N GLN A 486 6.56 24.94 -13.60
CA GLN A 486 7.38 25.06 -12.41
C GLN A 486 7.05 23.98 -11.37
N TYR A 487 7.94 22.99 -11.33
CA TYR A 487 8.34 22.19 -10.15
C TYR A 487 7.29 21.22 -9.61
N TYR A 488 7.36 20.01 -10.12
CA TYR A 488 7.02 18.82 -9.34
C TYR A 488 8.19 17.82 -9.39
#